data_9930c9834a33613c6318e59a91a2cdc1
#
_entry.id   9930c9834a33613c6318e59a91a2cdc1
#
_cell.length_a   1.000
_cell.length_b   1.000
_cell.length_c   1.000
_cell.angle_alpha   90.00
_cell.angle_beta   90.00
_cell.angle_gamma   90.00
#
_symmetry.space_group_name_H-M   'P 1'
#
loop_
_entity.id
_entity.type
_entity.pdbx_description
1 polymer ?
#
loop_
_entity_poly.entity_id
_entity_poly.type
_entity_poly.pdbx_seq_one_letter_code
_entity_poly.pdbx_strand_id
1 'polypeptide(L)'
;KYFSTTVMGTGIFEQLHMLMTFEDTLCNLLLYPDEMHELIDVITEYRLEYMKLIVENLHPDAIISHDDWGTKTSLFMAPDVWREFFKAPYKKLYDYLHANGVLIVHHSDSFCEPIAEDIADTGADVWQGVLPTNDILSISEKLDGRMALMGGIDSGVDRADATEDEIRAEARRVCEKYGHLKHFIPSITYGGPGTIYPRVGDILIDEID
;
A
#
# COMPACT_ATOMS: atom_id res chain seq x y z
N LYS A 1 18.44 -2.40 -19.45
CA LYS A 1 17.68 -3.31 -18.59
C LYS A 1 16.55 -2.47 -17.99
N TYR A 2 15.30 -2.89 -18.16
CA TYR A 2 14.16 -2.24 -17.55
C TYR A 2 13.91 -2.86 -16.16
N PHE A 3 13.42 -2.05 -15.22
CA PHE A 3 12.93 -2.53 -13.94
C PHE A 3 11.54 -3.14 -14.15
N SER A 4 11.37 -4.40 -13.77
CA SER A 4 10.13 -5.16 -14.02
C SER A 4 9.32 -5.31 -12.74
N THR A 5 8.03 -5.03 -12.81
CA THR A 5 7.11 -5.20 -11.68
C THR A 5 5.94 -6.09 -12.06
N THR A 6 5.46 -6.85 -11.09
CA THR A 6 4.22 -7.65 -11.21
C THR A 6 3.25 -7.19 -10.12
N VAL A 7 1.98 -7.06 -10.47
CA VAL A 7 0.94 -6.72 -9.51
C VAL A 7 0.29 -8.01 -9.00
N MET A 8 0.23 -8.15 -7.69
CA MET A 8 -0.53 -9.17 -7.00
C MET A 8 -1.68 -8.51 -6.25
N GLY A 9 -2.81 -8.38 -6.94
CA GLY A 9 -4.04 -7.77 -6.40
C GLY A 9 -4.70 -8.62 -5.33
N THR A 10 -5.71 -8.05 -4.69
CA THR A 10 -6.51 -8.60 -3.57
C THR A 10 -5.66 -9.22 -2.46
N GLY A 11 -5.41 -8.43 -1.41
CA GLY A 11 -4.68 -8.85 -0.24
C GLY A 11 -5.43 -9.87 0.62
N ILE A 12 -4.90 -10.19 1.79
CA ILE A 12 -5.52 -11.16 2.70
C ILE A 12 -6.86 -10.61 3.20
N PHE A 13 -6.89 -9.36 3.67
CA PHE A 13 -8.11 -8.74 4.17
C PHE A 13 -9.17 -8.59 3.07
N GLU A 14 -8.76 -8.15 1.88
CA GLU A 14 -9.67 -8.03 0.73
C GLU A 14 -10.25 -9.38 0.32
N GLN A 15 -9.47 -10.46 0.32
CA GLN A 15 -9.98 -11.79 0.04
C GLN A 15 -11.00 -12.27 1.08
N LEU A 16 -10.77 -11.97 2.36
CA LEU A 16 -11.73 -12.30 3.42
C LEU A 16 -13.08 -11.63 3.17
N HIS A 17 -13.09 -10.31 2.93
CA HIS A 17 -14.38 -9.62 2.73
C HIS A 17 -15.04 -9.89 1.38
N MET A 18 -14.29 -10.39 0.39
CA MET A 18 -14.89 -10.96 -0.84
C MET A 18 -15.56 -12.31 -0.60
N LEU A 19 -15.07 -13.10 0.37
CA LEU A 19 -15.63 -14.41 0.72
C LEU A 19 -16.87 -14.30 1.61
N MET A 20 -16.88 -13.34 2.55
CA MET A 20 -17.92 -13.31 3.60
C MET A 20 -18.57 -11.95 3.85
N THR A 21 -18.34 -10.93 3.02
CA THR A 21 -18.71 -9.53 3.19
C THR A 21 -17.75 -8.74 4.10
N PHE A 22 -17.74 -7.42 3.95
CA PHE A 22 -16.90 -6.54 4.75
C PHE A 22 -17.29 -6.54 6.24
N GLU A 23 -18.60 -6.45 6.53
CA GLU A 23 -19.12 -6.42 7.89
C GLU A 23 -18.86 -7.75 8.62
N ASP A 24 -19.18 -8.87 7.97
CA ASP A 24 -18.95 -10.19 8.56
C ASP A 24 -17.46 -10.45 8.80
N THR A 25 -16.56 -9.99 7.92
CA THR A 25 -15.11 -10.10 8.14
C THR A 25 -14.70 -9.41 9.42
N LEU A 26 -15.07 -8.14 9.61
CA LEU A 26 -14.72 -7.40 10.82
C LEU A 26 -15.34 -7.99 12.10
N CYS A 27 -16.58 -8.45 12.02
CA CYS A 27 -17.25 -9.11 13.14
C CYS A 27 -16.56 -10.44 13.50
N ASN A 28 -16.24 -11.25 12.49
CA ASN A 28 -15.67 -12.59 12.71
C ASN A 28 -14.24 -12.53 13.26
N LEU A 29 -13.42 -11.54 12.91
CA LEU A 29 -12.13 -11.32 13.54
C LEU A 29 -12.23 -11.19 15.08
N LEU A 30 -13.38 -10.73 15.60
CA LEU A 30 -13.60 -10.55 17.05
C LEU A 30 -14.40 -11.70 17.67
N LEU A 31 -15.31 -12.33 16.93
CA LEU A 31 -16.24 -13.33 17.44
C LEU A 31 -15.74 -14.77 17.27
N TYR A 32 -14.94 -15.01 16.23
CA TYR A 32 -14.46 -16.33 15.81
C TYR A 32 -12.96 -16.28 15.48
N PRO A 33 -12.08 -15.82 16.43
CA PRO A 33 -10.67 -15.60 16.12
C PRO A 33 -9.94 -16.86 15.66
N ASP A 34 -10.22 -18.01 16.26
CA ASP A 34 -9.54 -19.27 15.91
C ASP A 34 -9.85 -19.69 14.47
N GLU A 35 -11.12 -19.62 14.05
CA GLU A 35 -11.54 -19.94 12.69
C GLU A 35 -11.01 -18.92 11.67
N MET A 36 -10.91 -17.64 12.08
CA MET A 36 -10.31 -16.62 11.21
C MET A 36 -8.80 -16.83 11.04
N HIS A 37 -8.08 -17.25 12.07
CA HIS A 37 -6.68 -17.64 11.94
C HIS A 37 -6.52 -18.81 10.96
N GLU A 38 -7.32 -19.88 11.07
CA GLU A 38 -7.30 -20.99 10.13
C GLU A 38 -7.54 -20.56 8.69
N LEU A 39 -8.55 -19.70 8.46
CA LEU A 39 -8.85 -19.20 7.11
C LEU A 39 -7.73 -18.32 6.56
N ILE A 40 -7.18 -17.42 7.40
CA ILE A 40 -6.05 -16.55 7.03
C ILE A 40 -4.82 -17.40 6.68
N ASP A 41 -4.56 -18.47 7.40
CA ASP A 41 -3.46 -19.39 7.10
C ASP A 41 -3.65 -20.03 5.72
N VAL A 42 -4.85 -20.51 5.40
CA VAL A 42 -5.17 -21.08 4.08
C VAL A 42 -4.95 -20.06 2.96
N ILE A 43 -5.43 -18.81 3.15
CA ILE A 43 -5.24 -17.73 2.17
C ILE A 43 -3.74 -17.41 2.04
N THR A 44 -3.01 -17.37 3.14
CA THR A 44 -1.57 -17.07 3.16
C THR A 44 -0.77 -18.13 2.39
N GLU A 45 -1.07 -19.42 2.61
CA GLU A 45 -0.41 -20.50 1.85
C GLU A 45 -0.75 -20.40 0.36
N TYR A 46 -2.01 -20.18 0.00
CA TYR A 46 -2.40 -19.98 -1.40
C TYR A 46 -1.62 -18.81 -2.03
N ARG A 47 -1.51 -17.68 -1.34
CA ARG A 47 -0.75 -16.53 -1.83
C ARG A 47 0.74 -16.82 -1.94
N LEU A 48 1.31 -17.55 -1.00
CA LEU A 48 2.71 -17.98 -1.05
C LEU A 48 2.99 -18.84 -2.27
N GLU A 49 2.15 -19.82 -2.55
CA GLU A 49 2.29 -20.67 -3.76
C GLU A 49 2.14 -19.83 -5.04
N TYR A 50 1.23 -18.87 -5.04
CA TYR A 50 1.09 -17.97 -6.18
C TYR A 50 2.33 -17.06 -6.37
N MET A 51 2.89 -16.53 -5.28
CA MET A 51 4.16 -15.77 -5.32
C MET A 51 5.32 -16.62 -5.86
N LYS A 52 5.40 -17.89 -5.48
CA LYS A 52 6.41 -18.83 -6.02
C LYS A 52 6.31 -18.94 -7.53
N LEU A 53 5.09 -19.12 -8.06
CA LEU A 53 4.87 -19.19 -9.51
C LEU A 53 5.27 -17.90 -10.23
N ILE A 54 4.98 -16.73 -9.64
CA ILE A 54 5.39 -15.43 -10.18
C ILE A 54 6.92 -15.32 -10.22
N VAL A 55 7.58 -15.58 -9.10
CA VAL A 55 9.04 -15.46 -8.98
C VAL A 55 9.75 -16.41 -9.94
N GLU A 56 9.32 -17.67 -9.99
CA GLU A 56 9.94 -18.70 -10.81
C GLU A 56 9.76 -18.50 -12.31
N ASN A 57 8.64 -17.93 -12.75
CA ASN A 57 8.30 -17.82 -14.17
C ASN A 57 8.51 -16.42 -14.75
N LEU A 58 8.35 -15.37 -13.95
CA LEU A 58 8.43 -13.99 -14.43
C LEU A 58 9.72 -13.28 -13.99
N HIS A 59 10.37 -13.74 -12.93
CA HIS A 59 11.60 -13.13 -12.37
C HIS A 59 11.51 -11.61 -12.22
N PRO A 60 10.47 -11.08 -11.52
CA PRO A 60 10.29 -9.63 -11.41
C PRO A 60 11.35 -9.02 -10.49
N ASP A 61 11.69 -7.73 -10.74
CA ASP A 61 12.54 -6.96 -9.82
C ASP A 61 11.74 -6.54 -8.57
N ALA A 62 10.40 -6.37 -8.69
CA ALA A 62 9.50 -6.08 -7.56
C ALA A 62 8.10 -6.69 -7.75
N ILE A 63 7.40 -6.89 -6.62
CA ILE A 63 5.96 -7.22 -6.59
C ILE A 63 5.22 -6.08 -5.90
N ILE A 64 4.14 -5.60 -6.54
CA ILE A 64 3.16 -4.72 -5.92
C ILE A 64 2.11 -5.62 -5.26
N SER A 65 2.12 -5.64 -3.93
CA SER A 65 1.16 -6.39 -3.09
C SER A 65 0.09 -5.45 -2.59
N HIS A 66 -1.15 -5.67 -2.98
CA HIS A 66 -2.27 -4.77 -2.68
C HIS A 66 -3.12 -5.34 -1.54
N ASP A 67 -3.40 -4.52 -0.52
CA ASP A 67 -4.41 -4.76 0.52
C ASP A 67 -4.72 -3.46 1.26
N ASP A 68 -5.97 -3.02 1.25
CA ASP A 68 -6.38 -1.82 1.95
C ASP A 68 -6.91 -2.15 3.35
N TRP A 69 -6.41 -1.40 4.35
CA TRP A 69 -6.73 -1.64 5.77
C TRP A 69 -7.48 -0.48 6.44
N GLY A 70 -7.87 0.51 5.65
CA GLY A 70 -8.55 1.68 6.18
C GLY A 70 -9.32 2.49 5.16
N THR A 71 -10.00 3.49 5.67
CA THR A 71 -10.58 4.58 4.91
C THR A 71 -9.52 5.69 4.67
N LYS A 72 -9.93 6.80 4.10
CA LYS A 72 -9.05 7.99 3.99
C LYS A 72 -8.66 8.60 5.35
N THR A 73 -9.36 8.26 6.44
CA THR A 73 -9.19 8.93 7.74
C THR A 73 -9.09 8.00 8.94
N SER A 74 -9.28 6.70 8.76
CA SER A 74 -9.24 5.72 9.85
C SER A 74 -8.91 4.32 9.35
N LEU A 75 -8.29 3.50 10.19
CA LEU A 75 -8.24 2.05 9.98
C LEU A 75 -9.64 1.44 10.02
N PHE A 76 -9.85 0.31 9.33
CA PHE A 76 -11.07 -0.49 9.42
C PHE A 76 -11.19 -1.24 10.75
N MET A 77 -10.06 -1.55 11.37
CA MET A 77 -9.96 -2.30 12.61
C MET A 77 -8.95 -1.66 13.57
N ALA A 78 -9.00 -2.03 14.84
CA ALA A 78 -8.01 -1.57 15.82
C ALA A 78 -6.59 -2.07 15.43
N PRO A 79 -5.52 -1.27 15.67
CA PRO A 79 -4.16 -1.68 15.37
C PRO A 79 -3.77 -3.05 15.93
N ASP A 80 -4.22 -3.39 17.14
CA ASP A 80 -3.91 -4.68 17.77
C ASP A 80 -4.58 -5.85 17.05
N VAL A 81 -5.80 -5.67 16.51
CA VAL A 81 -6.48 -6.66 15.67
C VAL A 81 -5.70 -6.85 14.37
N TRP A 82 -5.25 -5.76 13.74
CA TRP A 82 -4.42 -5.87 12.55
C TRP A 82 -3.11 -6.63 12.83
N ARG A 83 -2.42 -6.33 13.94
CA ARG A 83 -1.18 -7.02 14.34
C ARG A 83 -1.39 -8.51 14.57
N GLU A 84 -2.49 -8.87 15.23
CA GLU A 84 -2.83 -10.25 15.53
C GLU A 84 -3.04 -11.08 14.27
N PHE A 85 -3.85 -10.57 13.33
CA PHE A 85 -4.30 -11.38 12.20
C PHE A 85 -3.47 -11.22 10.92
N PHE A 86 -2.82 -10.07 10.70
CA PHE A 86 -2.22 -9.77 9.40
C PHE A 86 -0.70 -9.61 9.44
N LYS A 87 -0.09 -9.16 10.55
CA LYS A 87 1.35 -8.88 10.60
C LYS A 87 2.19 -10.12 10.29
N ALA A 88 1.95 -11.25 10.94
CA ALA A 88 2.73 -12.47 10.74
C ALA A 88 2.51 -13.10 9.35
N PRO A 89 1.28 -13.22 8.81
CA PRO A 89 1.03 -13.63 7.45
C PRO A 89 1.77 -12.79 6.40
N TYR A 90 1.69 -11.45 6.47
CA TYR A 90 2.41 -10.59 5.54
C TYR A 90 3.93 -10.73 5.67
N LYS A 91 4.44 -10.81 6.91
CA LYS A 91 5.87 -11.06 7.11
C LYS A 91 6.33 -12.36 6.44
N LYS A 92 5.58 -13.44 6.56
CA LYS A 92 5.89 -14.73 5.92
C LYS A 92 5.97 -14.60 4.40
N LEU A 93 5.01 -13.90 3.79
CA LEU A 93 4.98 -13.67 2.34
C LEU A 93 6.18 -12.82 1.88
N TYR A 94 6.49 -11.77 2.61
CA TYR A 94 7.54 -10.81 2.25
C TYR A 94 8.94 -11.36 2.53
N ASP A 95 9.13 -12.15 3.58
CA ASP A 95 10.39 -12.88 3.82
C ASP A 95 10.72 -13.83 2.66
N TYR A 96 9.73 -14.49 2.06
CA TYR A 96 9.92 -15.31 0.86
C TYR A 96 10.39 -14.47 -0.33
N LEU A 97 9.77 -13.33 -0.59
CA LEU A 97 10.15 -12.44 -1.70
C LEU A 97 11.57 -11.91 -1.52
N HIS A 98 11.93 -11.44 -0.34
CA HIS A 98 13.27 -10.97 -0.02
C HIS A 98 14.33 -12.09 -0.17
N ALA A 99 14.02 -13.31 0.26
CA ALA A 99 14.92 -14.45 0.09
C ALA A 99 15.21 -14.78 -1.39
N ASN A 100 14.35 -14.30 -2.31
CA ASN A 100 14.50 -14.44 -3.76
C ASN A 100 14.96 -13.14 -4.45
N GLY A 101 15.34 -12.11 -3.68
CA GLY A 101 15.85 -10.84 -4.21
C GLY A 101 14.80 -9.96 -4.87
N VAL A 102 13.52 -10.14 -4.53
CA VAL A 102 12.39 -9.38 -5.07
C VAL A 102 12.00 -8.29 -4.07
N LEU A 103 11.90 -7.03 -4.53
CA LEU A 103 11.44 -5.91 -3.72
C LEU A 103 9.92 -5.95 -3.53
N ILE A 104 9.46 -5.44 -2.39
CA ILE A 104 8.05 -5.40 -2.03
C ILE A 104 7.54 -3.97 -2.02
N VAL A 105 6.61 -3.68 -2.93
CA VAL A 105 5.82 -2.46 -2.92
C VAL A 105 4.44 -2.81 -2.34
N HIS A 106 4.23 -2.50 -1.08
CA HIS A 106 2.91 -2.68 -0.46
C HIS A 106 2.01 -1.51 -0.84
N HIS A 107 0.90 -1.79 -1.53
CA HIS A 107 -0.10 -0.79 -1.83
C HIS A 107 -1.19 -0.78 -0.76
N SER A 108 -1.40 0.39 -0.17
CA SER A 108 -2.60 0.71 0.60
C SER A 108 -2.86 2.22 0.51
N ASP A 109 -3.97 2.62 -0.12
CA ASP A 109 -4.36 4.02 -0.25
C ASP A 109 -5.29 4.46 0.88
N SER A 110 -4.88 4.18 2.09
CA SER A 110 -5.67 4.38 3.29
C SER A 110 -4.90 5.09 4.42
N PHE A 111 -5.64 5.47 5.47
CA PHE A 111 -5.05 5.96 6.70
C PHE A 111 -4.47 4.78 7.49
N CYS A 112 -3.17 4.55 7.36
CA CYS A 112 -2.45 3.47 8.05
C CYS A 112 -1.38 3.98 9.02
N GLU A 113 -1.36 5.27 9.36
CA GLU A 113 -0.39 5.86 10.29
C GLU A 113 -0.19 5.04 11.58
N PRO A 114 -1.25 4.53 12.27
CA PRO A 114 -1.08 3.79 13.53
C PRO A 114 -0.34 2.45 13.39
N ILE A 115 -0.21 1.92 12.17
CA ILE A 115 0.45 0.63 11.88
C ILE A 115 1.63 0.79 10.91
N ALA A 116 2.08 2.02 10.62
CA ALA A 116 3.15 2.27 9.65
C ALA A 116 4.46 1.54 9.97
N GLU A 117 4.86 1.52 11.25
CA GLU A 117 6.04 0.77 11.70
C GLU A 117 5.84 -0.75 11.59
N ASP A 118 4.62 -1.22 11.87
CA ASP A 118 4.27 -2.63 11.72
C ASP A 118 4.32 -3.08 10.25
N ILE A 119 3.89 -2.22 9.31
CA ILE A 119 4.01 -2.46 7.86
C ILE A 119 5.50 -2.62 7.49
N ALA A 120 6.36 -1.71 7.95
CA ALA A 120 7.81 -1.83 7.74
C ALA A 120 8.39 -3.12 8.36
N ASP A 121 7.93 -3.52 9.55
CA ASP A 121 8.36 -4.76 10.22
C ASP A 121 7.96 -6.02 9.45
N THR A 122 6.92 -5.98 8.60
CA THR A 122 6.61 -7.11 7.71
C THR A 122 7.65 -7.30 6.62
N GLY A 123 8.46 -6.29 6.34
CA GLY A 123 9.46 -6.31 5.28
C GLY A 123 9.02 -5.58 4.00
N ALA A 124 7.98 -4.73 4.03
CA ALA A 124 7.66 -3.88 2.90
C ALA A 124 8.81 -2.88 2.65
N ASP A 125 9.31 -2.83 1.40
CA ASP A 125 10.36 -1.88 1.01
C ASP A 125 9.80 -0.50 0.67
N VAL A 126 8.58 -0.48 0.14
CA VAL A 126 7.86 0.74 -0.23
C VAL A 126 6.40 0.62 0.21
N TRP A 127 5.89 1.62 0.92
CA TRP A 127 4.45 1.81 1.08
C TRP A 127 3.97 2.78 0.00
N GLN A 128 3.28 2.26 -1.01
CA GLN A 128 2.68 3.02 -2.10
C GLN A 128 1.21 3.31 -1.79
N GLY A 129 0.79 4.54 -2.02
CA GLY A 129 -0.55 5.01 -1.72
C GLY A 129 -0.65 5.81 -0.41
N VAL A 130 0.48 6.28 0.13
CA VAL A 130 0.45 7.09 1.36
C VAL A 130 -0.34 8.37 1.12
N LEU A 131 -1.55 8.42 1.68
CA LEU A 131 -2.45 9.58 1.57
C LEU A 131 -1.95 10.76 2.39
N PRO A 132 -2.23 12.02 1.96
CA PRO A 132 -1.86 13.23 2.71
C PRO A 132 -2.58 13.38 4.06
N THR A 133 -3.57 12.53 4.35
CA THR A 133 -4.24 12.44 5.65
C THR A 133 -3.41 11.73 6.72
N ASN A 134 -2.38 10.97 6.32
CA ASN A 134 -1.37 10.44 7.23
C ASN A 134 -0.34 11.54 7.57
N ASP A 135 0.21 11.53 8.77
CA ASP A 135 1.36 12.40 9.10
C ASP A 135 2.67 11.84 8.52
N ILE A 136 2.88 12.09 7.22
CA ILE A 136 4.02 11.58 6.44
C ILE A 136 5.36 11.97 7.09
N LEU A 137 5.47 13.15 7.69
CA LEU A 137 6.71 13.59 8.33
C LEU A 137 7.01 12.75 9.58
N SER A 138 6.02 12.59 10.46
CA SER A 138 6.13 11.75 11.66
C SER A 138 6.41 10.29 11.30
N ILE A 139 5.72 9.75 10.29
CA ILE A 139 5.96 8.39 9.80
C ILE A 139 7.39 8.23 9.28
N SER A 140 7.86 9.14 8.44
CA SER A 140 9.22 9.10 7.88
C SER A 140 10.28 9.14 8.98
N GLU A 141 10.10 9.96 10.01
CA GLU A 141 10.99 10.02 11.17
C GLU A 141 11.04 8.69 11.94
N LYS A 142 9.87 8.11 12.25
CA LYS A 142 9.76 6.82 12.96
C LYS A 142 10.36 5.65 12.17
N LEU A 143 10.18 5.67 10.86
CA LEU A 143 10.69 4.62 9.98
C LEU A 143 12.21 4.67 9.82
N ASP A 144 12.84 5.83 9.94
CA ASP A 144 14.30 6.03 9.81
C ASP A 144 14.89 5.30 8.59
N GLY A 145 14.19 5.37 7.46
CA GLY A 145 14.60 4.77 6.19
C GLY A 145 14.38 3.27 6.05
N ARG A 146 13.71 2.60 6.99
CA ARG A 146 13.38 1.17 6.90
C ARG A 146 12.41 0.84 5.76
N MET A 147 11.60 1.80 5.34
CA MET A 147 10.63 1.68 4.25
C MET A 147 10.50 3.03 3.56
N ALA A 148 10.47 3.04 2.24
CA ALA A 148 10.18 4.25 1.47
C ALA A 148 8.66 4.54 1.46
N LEU A 149 8.32 5.83 1.43
CA LEU A 149 6.94 6.29 1.33
C LEU A 149 6.69 6.84 -0.08
N MET A 150 5.70 6.30 -0.78
CA MET A 150 5.32 6.74 -2.12
C MET A 150 3.88 7.23 -2.13
N GLY A 151 3.68 8.55 -2.33
CA GLY A 151 2.35 9.15 -2.24
C GLY A 151 2.39 10.65 -2.00
N GLY A 152 1.52 11.12 -1.13
CA GLY A 152 1.47 12.51 -0.63
C GLY A 152 0.72 13.50 -1.50
N ILE A 153 0.45 13.20 -2.77
CA ILE A 153 -0.36 14.03 -3.67
C ILE A 153 -1.84 13.74 -3.40
N ASP A 154 -2.62 14.80 -3.20
CA ASP A 154 -4.06 14.69 -2.99
C ASP A 154 -4.77 14.31 -4.30
N SER A 155 -5.49 13.19 -4.29
CA SER A 155 -6.29 12.73 -5.44
C SER A 155 -7.42 13.70 -5.84
N GLY A 156 -7.72 14.70 -5.03
CA GLY A 156 -8.69 15.76 -5.34
C GLY A 156 -8.32 16.57 -6.58
N VAL A 157 -7.05 16.55 -7.03
CA VAL A 157 -6.64 17.18 -8.29
C VAL A 157 -6.88 16.29 -9.52
N ASP A 158 -7.18 15.00 -9.33
CA ASP A 158 -7.49 14.08 -10.43
C ASP A 158 -8.97 14.15 -10.82
N ARG A 159 -9.36 15.25 -11.46
CA ARG A 159 -10.71 15.51 -11.93
C ARG A 159 -10.70 16.20 -13.30
N ALA A 160 -11.79 16.06 -14.02
CA ALA A 160 -11.92 16.56 -15.40
C ALA A 160 -11.77 18.08 -15.53
N ASP A 161 -12.20 18.82 -14.51
CA ASP A 161 -12.23 20.29 -14.45
C ASP A 161 -11.05 20.91 -13.68
N ALA A 162 -10.09 20.08 -13.21
CA ALA A 162 -8.89 20.59 -12.56
C ALA A 162 -8.09 21.50 -13.52
N THR A 163 -7.73 22.68 -13.08
CA THR A 163 -6.87 23.58 -13.84
C THR A 163 -5.41 23.12 -13.75
N GLU A 164 -4.61 23.49 -14.74
CA GLU A 164 -3.17 23.19 -14.72
C GLU A 164 -2.50 23.82 -13.51
N ASP A 165 -2.88 25.05 -13.14
CA ASP A 165 -2.33 25.76 -11.99
C ASP A 165 -2.63 25.03 -10.67
N GLU A 166 -3.84 24.45 -10.50
CA GLU A 166 -4.18 23.64 -9.33
C GLU A 166 -3.32 22.38 -9.24
N ILE A 167 -3.15 21.69 -10.36
CA ILE A 167 -2.35 20.46 -10.42
C ILE A 167 -0.88 20.76 -10.08
N ARG A 168 -0.29 21.79 -10.71
CA ARG A 168 1.08 22.24 -10.45
C ARG A 168 1.27 22.72 -9.01
N ALA A 169 0.31 23.46 -8.47
CA ALA A 169 0.35 23.92 -7.08
C ALA A 169 0.39 22.74 -6.09
N GLU A 170 -0.36 21.68 -6.36
CA GLU A 170 -0.34 20.49 -5.52
C GLU A 170 1.01 19.74 -5.61
N ALA A 171 1.58 19.58 -6.80
CA ALA A 171 2.91 19.01 -6.98
C ALA A 171 3.98 19.79 -6.19
N ARG A 172 3.98 21.13 -6.32
CA ARG A 172 4.90 22.00 -5.55
C ARG A 172 4.72 21.84 -4.05
N ARG A 173 3.47 21.84 -3.58
CA ARG A 173 3.16 21.63 -2.15
C ARG A 173 3.81 20.36 -1.62
N VAL A 174 3.70 19.26 -2.37
CA VAL A 174 4.27 17.97 -1.98
C VAL A 174 5.79 18.00 -2.01
N CYS A 175 6.38 18.54 -3.07
CA CYS A 175 7.84 18.66 -3.20
C CYS A 175 8.44 19.57 -2.12
N GLU A 176 7.83 20.73 -1.83
CA GLU A 176 8.27 21.64 -0.77
C GLU A 176 8.15 21.00 0.61
N LYS A 177 7.04 20.28 0.87
CA LYS A 177 6.78 19.68 2.18
C LYS A 177 7.60 18.42 2.45
N TYR A 178 7.80 17.57 1.45
CA TYR A 178 8.36 16.23 1.64
C TYR A 178 9.63 15.95 0.83
N GLY A 179 9.99 16.80 -0.16
CA GLY A 179 11.13 16.58 -1.06
C GLY A 179 12.49 16.53 -0.37
N HIS A 180 12.59 17.00 0.89
CA HIS A 180 13.79 16.88 1.71
C HIS A 180 13.96 15.49 2.37
N LEU A 181 12.93 14.66 2.36
CA LEU A 181 12.95 13.31 2.93
C LEU A 181 13.70 12.36 1.98
N LYS A 182 14.65 11.59 2.50
CA LYS A 182 15.52 10.72 1.68
C LYS A 182 14.80 9.51 1.07
N HIS A 183 13.70 9.08 1.67
CA HIS A 183 12.97 7.87 1.30
C HIS A 183 11.52 8.21 0.96
N PHE A 184 11.32 9.31 0.23
CA PHE A 184 9.99 9.74 -0.20
C PHE A 184 9.95 9.86 -1.73
N ILE A 185 8.88 9.34 -2.32
CA ILE A 185 8.61 9.39 -3.76
C ILE A 185 7.26 10.09 -3.94
N PRO A 186 7.23 11.33 -4.49
CA PRO A 186 5.98 12.02 -4.79
C PRO A 186 5.14 11.17 -5.76
N SER A 187 3.91 10.89 -5.40
CA SER A 187 3.01 10.12 -6.25
C SER A 187 1.56 10.46 -5.93
N ILE A 188 0.72 10.38 -6.95
CA ILE A 188 -0.73 10.39 -6.77
C ILE A 188 -1.23 8.94 -6.74
N THR A 189 -2.20 8.68 -5.87
CA THR A 189 -2.91 7.41 -5.86
C THR A 189 -4.24 7.59 -6.56
N TYR A 190 -4.48 6.74 -7.54
CA TYR A 190 -5.71 6.78 -8.32
C TYR A 190 -6.74 5.83 -7.72
N GLY A 191 -8.01 6.25 -7.77
CA GLY A 191 -9.14 5.38 -7.52
C GLY A 191 -9.36 4.38 -8.67
N GLY A 192 -10.53 3.77 -8.72
CA GLY A 192 -10.86 2.77 -9.73
C GLY A 192 -10.93 3.29 -11.18
N PRO A 193 -11.31 2.44 -12.13
CA PRO A 193 -11.40 2.79 -13.54
C PRO A 193 -12.24 4.07 -13.78
N GLY A 194 -11.74 4.98 -14.60
CA GLY A 194 -12.40 6.25 -14.95
C GLY A 194 -12.06 7.43 -14.03
N THR A 195 -11.19 7.25 -13.05
CA THR A 195 -10.70 8.33 -12.19
C THR A 195 -9.31 8.82 -12.58
N ILE A 196 -8.69 8.23 -13.60
CA ILE A 196 -7.37 8.64 -14.08
C ILE A 196 -7.54 9.54 -15.27
N TYR A 197 -7.14 10.80 -15.11
CA TYR A 197 -7.08 11.75 -16.20
C TYR A 197 -5.62 11.88 -16.66
N PRO A 198 -5.25 11.38 -17.86
CA PRO A 198 -3.85 11.37 -18.34
C PRO A 198 -3.19 12.73 -18.27
N ARG A 199 -3.93 13.80 -18.59
CA ARG A 199 -3.46 15.17 -18.49
C ARG A 199 -2.98 15.53 -17.08
N VAL A 200 -3.62 15.01 -16.02
CA VAL A 200 -3.21 15.27 -14.63
C VAL A 200 -1.86 14.61 -14.35
N GLY A 201 -1.71 13.36 -14.74
CA GLY A 201 -0.45 12.63 -14.59
C GLY A 201 0.70 13.31 -15.34
N ASP A 202 0.49 13.72 -16.59
CA ASP A 202 1.50 14.41 -17.40
C ASP A 202 1.97 15.74 -16.75
N ILE A 203 1.03 16.54 -16.23
CA ILE A 203 1.35 17.81 -15.56
C ILE A 203 2.08 17.59 -14.24
N LEU A 204 1.68 16.57 -13.46
CA LEU A 204 2.37 16.23 -12.20
C LEU A 204 3.82 15.82 -12.46
N ILE A 205 4.05 14.97 -13.45
CA ILE A 205 5.41 14.52 -13.83
C ILE A 205 6.26 15.73 -14.28
N ASP A 206 5.72 16.56 -15.18
CA ASP A 206 6.43 17.75 -15.69
C ASP A 206 6.80 18.75 -14.58
N GLU A 207 6.03 18.84 -13.50
CA GLU A 207 6.31 19.75 -12.40
C GLU A 207 7.25 19.17 -11.34
N ILE A 208 7.31 17.83 -11.21
CA ILE A 208 8.14 17.14 -10.22
C ILE A 208 9.58 16.92 -10.74
N ASP A 209 9.77 16.72 -12.06
CA ASP A 209 11.07 16.54 -12.71
C ASP A 209 11.88 17.85 -12.78
#